data_a09a4a38d23c70e946b50ac030af8117
#
_entry.id   a09a4a38d23c70e946b50ac030af8117
#
_cell.length_a   1.000
_cell.length_b   1.000
_cell.length_c   1.000
_cell.angle_alpha   90.00
_cell.angle_beta   90.00
_cell.angle_gamma   90.00
#
_symmetry.space_group_name_H-M   'P 1'
#
loop_
_entity.id
_entity.type
_entity.pdbx_description
1 polymer ?
#
loop_
_entity_poly.entity_id
_entity_poly.type
_entity_poly.pdbx_seq_one_letter_code
_entity_poly.pdbx_strand_id
1 'polypeptide(L)'
;MQRYDGKTALLVIDVQNDFADPNGSLSVGGGASLIPQINSEIAMATSAGGTVVATQDWHPGSTPHFQKDGGIWPVHCVGGTWGAELHPDLQVPDDAIRLHKGTGGEDGYSGFSMRDPVTGEEKSTGLDALLKARGIERVVIMGLATDYCVQATVLDAIRLGYRTAVLTDLCAPVDLTPGDGARAEQTMRDAGVDMWQTRMR
;
A
#
# COMPACT_ATOMS: atom_id res chain seq x y z
N MET A 1 -14.86 4.20 19.39
CA MET A 1 -13.66 3.37 19.58
C MET A 1 -12.46 4.16 19.05
N GLN A 2 -11.35 4.26 19.77
CA GLN A 2 -10.17 4.97 19.29
C GLN A 2 -9.55 4.19 18.13
N ARG A 3 -9.35 4.85 16.97
CA ARG A 3 -8.87 4.22 15.74
C ARG A 3 -7.38 3.85 15.83
N TYR A 4 -6.59 4.72 16.47
CA TYR A 4 -5.14 4.59 16.63
C TYR A 4 -4.72 4.61 18.10
N ASP A 5 -3.66 3.89 18.42
CA ASP A 5 -2.95 3.85 19.70
C ASP A 5 -1.51 3.34 19.48
N GLY A 6 -0.72 3.22 20.53
CA GLY A 6 0.67 2.74 20.44
C GLY A 6 0.85 1.29 19.98
N LYS A 7 -0.24 0.53 19.81
CA LYS A 7 -0.23 -0.84 19.26
C LYS A 7 -0.79 -0.93 17.84
N THR A 8 -1.01 0.22 17.20
CA THR A 8 -1.58 0.31 15.86
C THR A 8 -0.56 0.85 14.88
N ALA A 9 -0.40 0.22 13.73
CA ALA A 9 0.34 0.77 12.60
C ALA A 9 -0.63 1.23 11.50
N LEU A 10 -0.39 2.44 10.99
CA LEU A 10 -1.03 2.97 9.79
C LEU A 10 -0.10 2.70 8.60
N LEU A 11 -0.58 1.91 7.63
CA LEU A 11 0.14 1.59 6.40
C LEU A 11 -0.42 2.44 5.27
N VAL A 12 0.42 3.30 4.72
CA VAL A 12 0.15 4.15 3.56
C VAL A 12 0.78 3.48 2.35
N ILE A 13 -0.05 2.91 1.50
CA ILE A 13 0.39 2.04 0.42
C ILE A 13 0.60 2.86 -0.86
N ASP A 14 1.85 2.93 -1.33
CA ASP A 14 2.29 3.33 -2.66
C ASP A 14 1.70 4.65 -3.17
N VAL A 15 1.62 5.67 -2.31
CA VAL A 15 1.19 7.02 -2.72
C VAL A 15 2.38 7.72 -3.38
N GLN A 16 2.80 7.18 -4.53
CA GLN A 16 3.94 7.58 -5.34
C GLN A 16 3.49 8.39 -6.56
N ASN A 17 4.42 9.12 -7.18
CA ASN A 17 4.10 9.96 -8.34
C ASN A 17 3.52 9.16 -9.51
N ASP A 18 4.08 7.99 -9.84
CA ASP A 18 3.57 7.18 -10.95
C ASP A 18 2.14 6.68 -10.75
N PHE A 19 1.68 6.55 -9.50
CA PHE A 19 0.34 6.10 -9.18
C PHE A 19 -0.62 7.25 -8.83
N ALA A 20 -0.17 8.23 -8.06
CA ALA A 20 -1.04 9.28 -7.53
C ALA A 20 -1.14 10.50 -8.46
N ASP A 21 -0.03 10.91 -9.12
CA ASP A 21 -0.02 12.08 -10.00
C ASP A 21 -0.71 11.76 -11.34
N PRO A 22 -1.54 12.67 -11.88
CA PRO A 22 -2.18 12.48 -13.18
C PRO A 22 -1.21 12.28 -14.35
N ASN A 23 0.05 12.72 -14.21
CA ASN A 23 1.10 12.52 -15.21
C ASN A 23 1.95 11.26 -14.96
N GLY A 24 1.63 10.49 -13.93
CA GLY A 24 2.30 9.24 -13.61
C GLY A 24 2.11 8.18 -14.69
N SER A 25 3.11 7.31 -14.87
CA SER A 25 3.10 6.30 -15.93
C SER A 25 2.03 5.21 -15.75
N LEU A 26 1.52 5.05 -14.54
CA LEU A 26 0.43 4.15 -14.17
C LEU A 26 -0.55 4.87 -13.23
N SER A 27 -0.99 6.04 -13.65
CA SER A 27 -1.85 6.92 -12.84
C SER A 27 -3.18 6.27 -12.49
N VAL A 28 -3.47 6.22 -11.19
CA VAL A 28 -4.73 5.69 -10.64
C VAL A 28 -5.74 6.83 -10.54
N GLY A 29 -6.91 6.65 -11.15
CA GLY A 29 -7.96 7.67 -11.16
C GLY A 29 -8.35 8.14 -9.76
N GLY A 30 -8.23 9.44 -9.49
CA GLY A 30 -8.54 10.01 -8.18
C GLY A 30 -7.44 9.92 -7.13
N GLY A 31 -6.31 9.28 -7.42
CA GLY A 31 -5.22 9.06 -6.45
C GLY A 31 -4.76 10.33 -5.73
N ALA A 32 -4.44 11.39 -6.48
CA ALA A 32 -4.02 12.66 -5.89
C ALA A 32 -5.09 13.30 -4.98
N SER A 33 -6.37 13.12 -5.28
CA SER A 33 -7.47 13.70 -4.49
C SER A 33 -7.62 13.10 -3.09
N LEU A 34 -7.04 11.92 -2.85
CA LEU A 34 -7.06 11.25 -1.55
C LEU A 34 -6.02 11.85 -0.57
N ILE A 35 -4.96 12.45 -1.08
CA ILE A 35 -3.78 12.85 -0.29
C ILE A 35 -4.12 13.77 0.90
N PRO A 36 -4.98 14.78 0.78
CA PRO A 36 -5.30 15.63 1.94
C PRO A 36 -5.93 14.87 3.10
N GLN A 37 -6.78 13.88 2.80
CA GLN A 37 -7.41 13.05 3.83
C GLN A 37 -6.44 11.98 4.36
N ILE A 38 -5.58 11.41 3.51
CA ILE A 38 -4.47 10.54 3.91
C ILE A 38 -3.58 11.27 4.91
N ASN A 39 -3.20 12.51 4.65
CA ASN A 39 -2.41 13.32 5.57
C ASN A 39 -3.11 13.55 6.92
N SER A 40 -4.43 13.72 6.91
CA SER A 40 -5.21 13.84 8.14
C SER A 40 -5.18 12.55 8.98
N GLU A 41 -5.26 11.39 8.34
CA GLU A 41 -5.14 10.08 9.03
C GLU A 41 -3.72 9.85 9.55
N ILE A 42 -2.69 10.24 8.79
CA ILE A 42 -1.28 10.20 9.24
C ILE A 42 -1.11 11.04 10.52
N ALA A 43 -1.62 12.27 10.51
CA ALA A 43 -1.54 13.17 11.67
C ALA A 43 -2.27 12.58 12.90
N MET A 44 -3.45 11.98 12.70
CA MET A 44 -4.19 11.32 13.78
C MET A 44 -3.45 10.10 14.34
N ALA A 45 -2.89 9.25 13.49
CA ALA A 45 -2.11 8.09 13.91
C ALA A 45 -0.87 8.51 14.71
N THR A 46 -0.11 9.47 14.19
CA THR A 46 1.08 10.03 14.87
C THR A 46 0.73 10.63 16.22
N SER A 47 -0.34 11.46 16.30
CA SER A 47 -0.79 12.09 17.54
C SER A 47 -1.23 11.08 18.60
N ALA A 48 -1.69 9.91 18.20
CA ALA A 48 -2.10 8.82 19.08
C ALA A 48 -0.94 7.86 19.46
N GLY A 49 0.29 8.15 19.01
CA GLY A 49 1.46 7.30 19.24
C GLY A 49 1.50 6.04 18.37
N GLY A 50 0.71 5.99 17.29
CA GLY A 50 0.72 4.90 16.32
C GLY A 50 1.97 4.94 15.43
N THR A 51 2.36 3.79 14.90
CA THR A 51 3.45 3.66 13.93
C THR A 51 2.95 3.98 12.54
N VAL A 52 3.65 4.85 11.79
CA VAL A 52 3.35 5.10 10.38
C VAL A 52 4.33 4.33 9.51
N VAL A 53 3.81 3.68 8.47
CA VAL A 53 4.58 2.97 7.44
C VAL A 53 4.17 3.52 6.08
N ALA A 54 5.12 3.93 5.26
CA ALA A 54 4.90 4.27 3.85
C ALA A 54 5.61 3.24 2.97
N THR A 55 4.87 2.58 2.09
CA THR A 55 5.44 1.65 1.12
C THR A 55 5.68 2.33 -0.22
N GLN A 56 6.65 1.85 -0.96
CA GLN A 56 6.98 2.29 -2.31
C GLN A 56 7.35 1.08 -3.17
N ASP A 57 6.72 0.94 -4.32
CA ASP A 57 7.28 0.13 -5.39
C ASP A 57 8.60 0.73 -5.83
N TRP A 58 9.63 -0.11 -5.97
CA TRP A 58 10.97 0.35 -6.28
C TRP A 58 11.66 -0.63 -7.22
N HIS A 59 11.13 -0.68 -8.45
CA HIS A 59 11.54 -1.67 -9.44
C HIS A 59 12.89 -1.35 -10.09
N PRO A 60 13.67 -2.37 -10.49
CA PRO A 60 14.77 -2.16 -11.42
C PRO A 60 14.23 -1.71 -12.79
N GLY A 61 15.06 -1.07 -13.60
CA GLY A 61 14.66 -0.58 -14.92
C GLY A 61 14.24 -1.69 -15.92
N SER A 62 14.46 -2.96 -15.58
CA SER A 62 14.02 -4.14 -16.33
C SER A 62 13.61 -5.23 -15.34
N THR A 63 12.42 -5.79 -15.52
CA THR A 63 11.86 -6.86 -14.70
C THR A 63 10.76 -7.58 -15.49
N PRO A 64 10.55 -8.90 -15.28
CA PRO A 64 9.42 -9.65 -15.86
C PRO A 64 8.03 -9.08 -15.51
N HIS A 65 7.96 -8.15 -14.57
CA HIS A 65 6.75 -7.42 -14.21
C HIS A 65 6.29 -6.45 -15.31
N PHE A 66 7.23 -5.89 -16.09
CA PHE A 66 6.94 -4.90 -17.13
C PHE A 66 6.58 -5.50 -18.48
N GLN A 67 5.69 -4.85 -19.22
CA GLN A 67 5.25 -5.28 -20.55
C GLN A 67 6.42 -5.45 -21.53
N LYS A 68 7.41 -4.56 -21.49
CA LYS A 68 8.61 -4.64 -22.34
C LYS A 68 9.46 -5.88 -22.07
N ASP A 69 9.29 -6.50 -20.92
CA ASP A 69 10.05 -7.67 -20.46
C ASP A 69 9.14 -8.92 -20.33
N GLY A 70 7.89 -8.86 -20.85
CA GLY A 70 6.96 -9.99 -20.89
C GLY A 70 5.85 -9.97 -19.82
N GLY A 71 5.83 -8.96 -18.95
CA GLY A 71 4.79 -8.76 -17.93
C GLY A 71 3.55 -8.04 -18.46
N ILE A 72 2.72 -7.57 -17.54
CA ILE A 72 1.44 -6.91 -17.86
C ILE A 72 1.44 -5.40 -17.64
N TRP A 73 2.42 -4.87 -16.91
CA TRP A 73 2.42 -3.48 -16.51
C TRP A 73 3.28 -2.58 -17.41
N PRO A 74 2.88 -1.35 -17.68
CA PRO A 74 3.80 -0.35 -18.21
C PRO A 74 4.99 -0.17 -17.27
N VAL A 75 6.09 0.39 -17.76
CA VAL A 75 7.23 0.74 -16.89
C VAL A 75 6.76 1.80 -15.89
N HIS A 76 6.91 1.51 -14.60
CA HIS A 76 6.52 2.41 -13.51
C HIS A 76 7.43 2.23 -12.29
N CYS A 77 7.45 3.19 -11.41
CA CYS A 77 8.15 3.17 -10.12
C CYS A 77 9.58 2.63 -10.21
N VAL A 78 10.32 3.01 -11.27
CA VAL A 78 11.73 2.64 -11.40
C VAL A 78 12.54 3.37 -10.33
N GLY A 79 13.27 2.62 -9.53
CA GLY A 79 14.02 3.14 -8.40
C GLY A 79 14.95 4.30 -8.78
N GLY A 80 14.91 5.38 -8.00
CA GLY A 80 15.68 6.60 -8.25
C GLY A 80 15.11 7.53 -9.33
N THR A 81 13.91 7.24 -9.85
CA THR A 81 13.19 8.16 -10.76
C THR A 81 12.09 8.91 -10.02
N TRP A 82 11.66 10.03 -10.60
CA TRP A 82 10.52 10.80 -10.09
C TRP A 82 9.28 9.94 -9.85
N GLY A 83 8.98 9.00 -10.73
CA GLY A 83 7.81 8.13 -10.62
C GLY A 83 7.81 7.26 -9.36
N ALA A 84 8.99 6.83 -8.91
CA ALA A 84 9.16 6.01 -7.71
C ALA A 84 9.14 6.82 -6.41
N GLU A 85 9.30 8.14 -6.47
CA GLU A 85 9.24 8.98 -5.27
C GLU A 85 7.80 9.08 -4.73
N LEU A 86 7.67 9.25 -3.40
CA LEU A 86 6.39 9.59 -2.79
C LEU A 86 5.87 10.92 -3.34
N HIS A 87 4.56 11.03 -3.51
CA HIS A 87 3.95 12.27 -3.99
C HIS A 87 4.34 13.45 -3.07
N PRO A 88 4.73 14.61 -3.62
CA PRO A 88 5.29 15.72 -2.83
C PRO A 88 4.31 16.30 -1.81
N ASP A 89 3.00 16.17 -2.04
CA ASP A 89 1.98 16.63 -1.11
C ASP A 89 1.72 15.63 0.03
N LEU A 90 2.30 14.43 0.01
CA LEU A 90 2.15 13.44 1.07
C LEU A 90 3.05 13.79 2.26
N GLN A 91 2.45 13.95 3.43
CA GLN A 91 3.14 14.38 4.65
C GLN A 91 3.53 13.16 5.51
N VAL A 92 4.58 12.46 5.11
CA VAL A 92 5.10 11.31 5.86
C VAL A 92 6.05 11.79 6.96
N PRO A 93 5.82 11.42 8.24
CA PRO A 93 6.72 11.78 9.33
C PRO A 93 8.16 11.30 9.11
N ASP A 94 9.14 12.01 9.68
CA ASP A 94 10.55 11.64 9.54
C ASP A 94 10.88 10.29 10.19
N ASP A 95 10.18 9.91 11.25
CA ASP A 95 10.32 8.65 11.98
C ASP A 95 9.48 7.50 11.41
N ALA A 96 8.74 7.73 10.33
CA ALA A 96 7.97 6.69 9.66
C ALA A 96 8.88 5.63 9.04
N ILE A 97 8.41 4.39 9.08
CA ILE A 97 9.06 3.29 8.35
C ILE A 97 8.83 3.52 6.85
N ARG A 98 9.90 3.65 6.08
CA ARG A 98 9.86 3.69 4.61
C ARG A 98 10.29 2.33 4.09
N LEU A 99 9.42 1.70 3.29
CA LEU A 99 9.62 0.33 2.82
C LEU A 99 9.62 0.30 1.30
N HIS A 100 10.73 -0.09 0.70
CA HIS A 100 10.81 -0.38 -0.72
C HIS A 100 10.48 -1.85 -0.98
N LYS A 101 9.67 -2.12 -2.00
CA LYS A 101 9.29 -3.47 -2.44
C LYS A 101 9.49 -3.63 -3.95
N GLY A 102 9.62 -4.86 -4.45
CA GLY A 102 9.93 -5.14 -5.85
C GLY A 102 11.36 -4.82 -6.29
N THR A 103 12.29 -4.62 -5.34
CA THR A 103 13.66 -4.14 -5.60
C THR A 103 14.54 -5.15 -6.35
N GLY A 104 14.23 -6.43 -6.29
CA GLY A 104 14.96 -7.51 -6.99
C GLY A 104 14.28 -7.96 -8.28
N GLY A 105 13.21 -7.27 -8.70
CA GLY A 105 12.43 -7.65 -9.89
C GLY A 105 11.18 -8.45 -9.59
N GLU A 106 10.88 -8.68 -8.32
CA GLU A 106 9.64 -9.28 -7.83
C GLU A 106 8.43 -8.38 -8.15
N ASP A 107 7.21 -8.93 -8.12
CA ASP A 107 5.97 -8.17 -8.36
C ASP A 107 5.65 -7.11 -7.29
N GLY A 108 6.11 -7.33 -6.05
CA GLY A 108 6.07 -6.29 -5.01
C GLY A 108 4.68 -5.81 -4.60
N TYR A 109 3.60 -6.58 -4.80
CA TYR A 109 2.25 -6.09 -4.46
C TYR A 109 2.05 -5.89 -2.96
N SER A 110 2.40 -6.88 -2.12
CA SER A 110 2.18 -6.76 -0.68
C SER A 110 3.27 -5.95 0.02
N GLY A 111 2.87 -5.18 1.03
CA GLY A 111 3.81 -4.58 1.98
C GLY A 111 4.55 -5.61 2.86
N PHE A 112 4.07 -6.84 2.94
CA PHE A 112 4.67 -7.89 3.78
C PHE A 112 5.48 -8.93 3.02
N SER A 113 5.12 -9.19 1.76
CA SER A 113 5.77 -10.20 0.93
C SER A 113 5.99 -9.68 -0.50
N MET A 114 6.99 -10.24 -1.15
CA MET A 114 7.30 -10.04 -2.56
C MET A 114 7.36 -11.40 -3.22
N ARG A 115 6.82 -11.51 -4.44
CA ARG A 115 6.79 -12.76 -5.18
C ARG A 115 7.56 -12.63 -6.49
N ASP A 116 8.44 -13.60 -6.75
CA ASP A 116 9.10 -13.71 -8.04
C ASP A 116 8.06 -14.10 -9.11
N PRO A 117 7.85 -13.30 -10.16
CA PRO A 117 6.81 -13.56 -11.16
C PRO A 117 7.12 -14.77 -12.06
N VAL A 118 8.36 -15.24 -12.09
CA VAL A 118 8.79 -16.38 -12.92
C VAL A 118 8.76 -17.68 -12.11
N THR A 119 9.36 -17.68 -10.92
CA THR A 119 9.48 -18.90 -10.09
C THR A 119 8.33 -19.06 -9.10
N GLY A 120 7.61 -17.97 -8.79
CA GLY A 120 6.57 -17.95 -7.76
C GLY A 120 7.11 -17.97 -6.33
N GLU A 121 8.43 -17.86 -6.13
CA GLU A 121 9.04 -17.81 -4.80
C GLU A 121 8.61 -16.56 -4.05
N GLU A 122 8.17 -16.72 -2.80
CA GLU A 122 7.81 -15.62 -1.92
C GLU A 122 8.96 -15.26 -0.98
N LYS A 123 9.20 -13.97 -0.82
CA LYS A 123 10.20 -13.40 0.11
C LYS A 123 9.52 -12.39 1.03
N SER A 124 9.91 -12.38 2.30
CA SER A 124 9.47 -11.36 3.24
C SER A 124 10.12 -10.01 2.93
N THR A 125 9.35 -8.92 3.07
CA THR A 125 9.89 -7.55 3.07
C THR A 125 10.59 -7.19 4.38
N GLY A 126 10.37 -7.97 5.44
CA GLY A 126 10.82 -7.67 6.80
C GLY A 126 9.85 -6.82 7.61
N LEU A 127 8.76 -6.31 7.01
CA LEU A 127 7.80 -5.45 7.71
C LEU A 127 7.15 -6.14 8.91
N ASP A 128 6.78 -7.42 8.77
CA ASP A 128 6.18 -8.19 9.87
C ASP A 128 7.09 -8.23 11.11
N ALA A 129 8.37 -8.51 10.91
CA ALA A 129 9.35 -8.53 12.01
C ALA A 129 9.49 -7.16 12.67
N LEU A 130 9.50 -6.08 11.89
CA LEU A 130 9.58 -4.71 12.40
C LEU A 130 8.34 -4.33 13.21
N LEU A 131 7.14 -4.68 12.75
CA LEU A 131 5.89 -4.38 13.46
C LEU A 131 5.77 -5.22 14.74
N LYS A 132 6.10 -6.51 14.70
CA LYS A 132 6.11 -7.37 15.89
C LYS A 132 7.11 -6.91 16.94
N ALA A 133 8.29 -6.46 16.54
CA ALA A 133 9.29 -5.90 17.46
C ALA A 133 8.80 -4.62 18.16
N ARG A 134 7.85 -3.89 17.56
CA ARG A 134 7.19 -2.71 18.15
C ARG A 134 5.93 -3.05 18.94
N GLY A 135 5.56 -4.33 19.04
CA GLY A 135 4.34 -4.76 19.74
C GLY A 135 3.05 -4.36 19.02
N ILE A 136 3.10 -4.17 17.70
CA ILE A 136 1.92 -3.83 16.90
C ILE A 136 0.98 -5.05 16.83
N GLU A 137 -0.29 -4.81 17.16
CA GLU A 137 -1.36 -5.81 17.16
C GLU A 137 -2.41 -5.54 16.07
N ARG A 138 -2.51 -4.27 15.61
CA ARG A 138 -3.47 -3.82 14.60
C ARG A 138 -2.77 -3.09 13.47
N VAL A 139 -3.27 -3.30 12.26
CA VAL A 139 -2.89 -2.50 11.09
C VAL A 139 -4.13 -1.84 10.50
N VAL A 140 -3.99 -0.56 10.13
CA VAL A 140 -4.97 0.21 9.37
C VAL A 140 -4.33 0.54 8.03
N ILE A 141 -4.98 0.22 6.93
CA ILE A 141 -4.39 0.27 5.58
C ILE A 141 -5.18 1.24 4.72
N MET A 142 -4.48 2.04 3.93
CA MET A 142 -5.03 2.96 2.92
C MET A 142 -3.99 3.20 1.82
N GLY A 143 -4.42 3.74 0.68
CA GLY A 143 -3.53 4.10 -0.43
C GLY A 143 -3.87 3.41 -1.74
N LEU A 144 -2.87 3.09 -2.55
CA LEU A 144 -3.01 2.69 -3.94
C LEU A 144 -2.35 1.33 -4.22
N ALA A 145 -2.89 0.49 -5.13
CA ALA A 145 -4.27 0.57 -5.59
C ALA A 145 -5.11 -0.48 -4.87
N THR A 146 -6.42 -0.22 -4.71
CA THR A 146 -7.36 -1.08 -3.99
C THR A 146 -7.27 -2.54 -4.42
N ASP A 147 -7.25 -2.79 -5.71
CA ASP A 147 -7.34 -4.10 -6.38
C ASP A 147 -6.00 -4.83 -6.52
N TYR A 148 -4.90 -4.21 -6.12
CA TYR A 148 -3.54 -4.77 -6.14
C TYR A 148 -2.84 -4.64 -4.79
N CYS A 149 -2.03 -3.60 -4.60
CA CYS A 149 -1.15 -3.51 -3.44
C CYS A 149 -1.90 -3.39 -2.12
N VAL A 150 -3.04 -2.70 -2.07
CA VAL A 150 -3.87 -2.61 -0.87
C VAL A 150 -4.44 -3.98 -0.53
N GLN A 151 -5.12 -4.64 -1.48
CA GLN A 151 -5.69 -5.97 -1.27
C GLN A 151 -4.63 -7.00 -0.85
N ALA A 152 -3.50 -7.06 -1.55
CA ALA A 152 -2.42 -7.99 -1.24
C ALA A 152 -1.87 -7.76 0.19
N THR A 153 -1.64 -6.50 0.56
CA THR A 153 -1.17 -6.13 1.90
C THR A 153 -2.19 -6.50 2.99
N VAL A 154 -3.47 -6.25 2.74
CA VAL A 154 -4.57 -6.57 3.66
C VAL A 154 -4.65 -8.07 3.91
N LEU A 155 -4.64 -8.88 2.85
CA LEU A 155 -4.73 -10.35 2.97
C LEU A 155 -3.52 -10.93 3.69
N ASP A 156 -2.33 -10.43 3.44
CA ASP A 156 -1.13 -10.83 4.17
C ASP A 156 -1.19 -10.43 5.64
N ALA A 157 -1.66 -9.23 5.96
CA ALA A 157 -1.81 -8.78 7.34
C ALA A 157 -2.72 -9.71 8.15
N ILE A 158 -3.84 -10.15 7.57
CA ILE A 158 -4.73 -11.15 8.19
C ILE A 158 -4.02 -12.48 8.37
N ARG A 159 -3.35 -12.97 7.33
CA ARG A 159 -2.59 -14.24 7.37
C ARG A 159 -1.53 -14.23 8.47
N LEU A 160 -0.92 -13.06 8.73
CA LEU A 160 0.09 -12.84 9.77
C LEU A 160 -0.48 -12.62 11.17
N GLY A 161 -1.82 -12.58 11.32
CA GLY A 161 -2.53 -12.51 12.59
C GLY A 161 -2.81 -11.11 13.12
N TYR A 162 -2.64 -10.06 12.30
CA TYR A 162 -3.01 -8.70 12.70
C TYR A 162 -4.53 -8.49 12.68
N ARG A 163 -5.03 -7.70 13.64
CA ARG A 163 -6.35 -7.09 13.48
C ARG A 163 -6.24 -6.07 12.35
N THR A 164 -6.96 -6.29 11.26
CA THR A 164 -6.77 -5.54 10.03
C THR A 164 -8.01 -4.72 9.69
N ALA A 165 -7.81 -3.44 9.44
CA ALA A 165 -8.83 -2.55 8.90
C ALA A 165 -8.33 -1.88 7.61
N VAL A 166 -9.24 -1.56 6.70
CA VAL A 166 -8.97 -0.77 5.51
C VAL A 166 -9.87 0.47 5.47
N LEU A 167 -9.29 1.63 5.17
CA LEU A 167 -10.02 2.89 4.96
C LEU A 167 -10.42 2.96 3.49
N THR A 168 -11.60 2.44 3.16
CA THR A 168 -12.04 2.24 1.78
C THR A 168 -12.21 3.53 0.99
N ASP A 169 -12.59 4.62 1.65
CA ASP A 169 -12.71 5.94 1.06
C ASP A 169 -11.35 6.67 0.89
N LEU A 170 -10.26 6.04 1.34
CA LEU A 170 -8.87 6.49 1.11
C LEU A 170 -8.06 5.49 0.26
N CYS A 171 -8.76 4.69 -0.53
CA CYS A 171 -8.19 3.81 -1.54
C CYS A 171 -8.82 4.11 -2.90
N ALA A 172 -8.09 3.86 -3.98
CA ALA A 172 -8.60 3.95 -5.33
C ALA A 172 -8.10 2.75 -6.16
N PRO A 173 -8.94 2.14 -7.00
CA PRO A 173 -8.56 1.00 -7.82
C PRO A 173 -7.90 1.42 -9.14
N VAL A 174 -7.11 0.52 -9.73
CA VAL A 174 -6.69 0.62 -11.13
C VAL A 174 -7.86 0.29 -12.07
N ASP A 175 -8.68 -0.71 -11.69
CA ASP A 175 -9.85 -1.16 -12.47
C ASP A 175 -9.47 -1.53 -13.93
N LEU A 176 -8.42 -2.34 -14.14
CA LEU A 176 -8.06 -2.82 -15.48
C LEU A 176 -9.26 -3.49 -16.18
N THR A 177 -10.04 -4.24 -15.42
CA THR A 177 -11.36 -4.70 -15.80
C THR A 177 -12.39 -3.98 -14.94
N PRO A 178 -13.39 -3.30 -15.50
CA PRO A 178 -14.40 -2.60 -14.72
C PRO A 178 -14.96 -3.44 -13.57
N GLY A 179 -14.90 -2.92 -12.35
CA GLY A 179 -15.35 -3.57 -11.13
C GLY A 179 -14.29 -4.39 -10.39
N ASP A 180 -13.01 -4.38 -10.81
CA ASP A 180 -11.93 -5.04 -10.07
C ASP A 180 -11.83 -4.49 -8.64
N GLY A 181 -11.92 -3.18 -8.45
CA GLY A 181 -11.92 -2.56 -7.13
C GLY A 181 -13.05 -3.06 -6.23
N ALA A 182 -14.28 -3.17 -6.76
CA ALA A 182 -15.42 -3.70 -6.01
C ALA A 182 -15.23 -5.18 -5.65
N ARG A 183 -14.66 -5.98 -6.55
CA ARG A 183 -14.31 -7.39 -6.29
C ARG A 183 -13.21 -7.50 -5.22
N ALA A 184 -12.21 -6.63 -5.26
CA ALA A 184 -11.16 -6.58 -4.26
C ALA A 184 -11.71 -6.25 -2.87
N GLU A 185 -12.59 -5.23 -2.77
CA GLU A 185 -13.27 -4.91 -1.50
C GLU A 185 -14.09 -6.10 -0.99
N GLN A 186 -14.82 -6.80 -1.87
CA GLN A 186 -15.57 -7.98 -1.47
C GLN A 186 -14.65 -9.09 -0.96
N THR A 187 -13.53 -9.35 -1.64
CA THR A 187 -12.52 -10.33 -1.21
C THR A 187 -11.96 -9.98 0.17
N MET A 188 -11.61 -8.70 0.42
CA MET A 188 -11.14 -8.26 1.73
C MET A 188 -12.21 -8.43 2.81
N ARG A 189 -13.48 -8.12 2.50
CA ARG A 189 -14.61 -8.29 3.42
C ARG A 189 -14.83 -9.76 3.77
N ASP A 190 -14.77 -10.66 2.78
CA ASP A 190 -14.93 -12.10 2.99
C ASP A 190 -13.78 -12.71 3.80
N ALA A 191 -12.60 -12.10 3.75
CA ALA A 191 -11.45 -12.44 4.58
C ALA A 191 -11.56 -11.93 6.04
N GLY A 192 -12.61 -11.19 6.39
CA GLY A 192 -12.87 -10.72 7.75
C GLY A 192 -12.21 -9.38 8.10
N VAL A 193 -11.87 -8.58 7.10
CA VAL A 193 -11.30 -7.23 7.30
C VAL A 193 -12.38 -6.26 7.79
N ASP A 194 -12.03 -5.41 8.73
CA ASP A 194 -12.85 -4.26 9.13
C ASP A 194 -12.82 -3.20 8.01
N MET A 195 -13.96 -3.03 7.32
CA MET A 195 -14.11 -2.03 6.25
C MET A 195 -14.54 -0.70 6.87
N TRP A 196 -13.61 0.23 7.01
CA TRP A 196 -13.85 1.54 7.61
C TRP A 196 -13.98 2.64 6.56
N GLN A 197 -14.60 3.74 6.99
CA GLN A 197 -14.61 5.03 6.28
C GLN A 197 -14.17 6.14 7.23
N THR A 198 -13.56 7.20 6.70
CA THR A 198 -13.10 8.35 7.49
C THR A 198 -14.27 9.10 8.12
N ARG A 199 -15.40 9.20 7.40
CA ARG A 199 -16.66 9.74 7.89
C ARG A 199 -17.52 8.61 8.40
N MET A 200 -17.53 8.38 9.73
CA MET A 200 -18.65 7.65 10.31
C MET A 200 -19.90 8.51 10.14
N ARG A 201 -20.91 7.97 9.46
CA ARG A 201 -22.26 8.55 9.40
C ARG A 201 -22.95 8.41 10.74
#